data_3c2b332ba7b0222e8ca67348e80b94fe
#
_entry.id   3c2b332ba7b0222e8ca67348e80b94fe
#
_cell.length_a   1.000
_cell.length_b   1.000
_cell.length_c   1.000
_cell.angle_alpha   90.00
_cell.angle_beta   90.00
_cell.angle_gamma   90.00
#
_symmetry.space_group_name_H-M   'P 1'
#
loop_
_entity.id
_entity.type
_entity.pdbx_description
1 polymer ?
#
loop_
_entity_poly.entity_id
_entity_poly.type
_entity_poly.pdbx_seq_one_letter_code
_entity_poly.pdbx_strand_id
1 'polypeptide(L)'
;MMFLKEWIDSHPNIWEFIKFNILSNVATVVNFIVMWIATSVFTGLGWHLIPFKFFIFNYADNIEQNLGTAGFLSFLVATALAQTVNFFVQKQFVFKSNAAFKDAIPKYIILAVVLVIVSAALPAYSQKVFRDIGVSASLVPTLANALNIIVQVVISYPAMKFIVMPEKK
;
A
#
# COMPACT_ATOMS: atom_id res chain seq x y z
N MET A 1 -32.01 -9.30 -3.41
CA MET A 1 -31.49 -8.05 -4.01
C MET A 1 -32.00 -6.80 -3.31
N MET A 2 -33.28 -6.72 -2.92
CA MET A 2 -33.89 -5.58 -2.22
C MET A 2 -33.27 -5.35 -0.83
N PHE A 3 -33.10 -6.38 -0.02
CA PHE A 3 -32.48 -6.30 1.32
C PHE A 3 -31.06 -5.72 1.34
N LEU A 4 -30.21 -6.12 0.37
CA LEU A 4 -28.84 -5.58 0.28
C LEU A 4 -28.82 -4.10 -0.07
N LYS A 5 -29.75 -3.65 -0.92
CA LYS A 5 -29.88 -2.23 -1.29
C LYS A 5 -30.34 -1.41 -0.09
N GLU A 6 -31.35 -1.86 0.65
CA GLU A 6 -31.83 -1.20 1.87
C GLU A 6 -30.72 -1.09 2.94
N TRP A 7 -29.95 -2.18 3.10
CA TRP A 7 -28.81 -2.16 4.04
C TRP A 7 -27.73 -1.15 3.63
N ILE A 8 -27.36 -1.08 2.34
CA ILE A 8 -26.41 -0.12 1.80
C ILE A 8 -26.88 1.32 2.04
N ASP A 9 -28.14 1.58 1.75
CA ASP A 9 -28.74 2.92 1.89
C ASP A 9 -28.84 3.35 3.35
N SER A 10 -28.99 2.41 4.29
CA SER A 10 -29.02 2.66 5.72
C SER A 10 -27.63 2.79 6.37
N HIS A 11 -26.57 2.27 5.72
CA HIS A 11 -25.20 2.27 6.25
C HIS A 11 -24.15 2.79 5.24
N PRO A 12 -24.29 4.03 4.73
CA PRO A 12 -23.44 4.54 3.64
C PRO A 12 -21.96 4.59 4.00
N ASN A 13 -21.60 4.96 5.25
CA ASN A 13 -20.21 5.00 5.70
C ASN A 13 -19.57 3.61 5.79
N ILE A 14 -20.33 2.61 6.23
CA ILE A 14 -19.83 1.22 6.30
C ILE A 14 -19.63 0.69 4.88
N TRP A 15 -20.56 0.96 3.98
CA TRP A 15 -20.43 0.57 2.59
C TRP A 15 -19.24 1.23 1.89
N GLU A 16 -19.00 2.51 2.17
CA GLU A 16 -17.82 3.23 1.68
C GLU A 16 -16.53 2.58 2.18
N PHE A 17 -16.46 2.24 3.47
CA PHE A 17 -15.32 1.54 4.07
C PHE A 17 -15.09 0.15 3.45
N ILE A 18 -16.14 -0.61 3.20
CA ILE A 18 -16.05 -1.90 2.49
C ILE A 18 -15.52 -1.72 1.08
N LYS A 19 -16.06 -0.76 0.32
CA LYS A 19 -15.56 -0.44 -1.02
C LYS A 19 -14.08 -0.03 -1.00
N PHE A 20 -13.69 0.81 -0.03
CA PHE A 20 -12.31 1.22 0.16
C PHE A 20 -11.38 0.01 0.25
N ASN A 21 -11.71 -0.95 1.12
CA ASN A 21 -10.89 -2.15 1.31
C ASN A 21 -10.87 -3.05 0.08
N ILE A 22 -12.02 -3.30 -0.54
CA ILE A 22 -12.11 -4.18 -1.73
C ILE A 22 -11.36 -3.57 -2.90
N LEU A 23 -11.59 -2.28 -3.18
CA LEU A 23 -11.01 -1.63 -4.36
C LEU A 23 -9.52 -1.30 -4.19
N SER A 24 -9.00 -1.23 -2.97
CA SER A 24 -7.55 -1.14 -2.72
C SER A 24 -6.79 -2.38 -3.26
N ASN A 25 -7.45 -3.54 -3.36
CA ASN A 25 -6.83 -4.73 -3.94
C ASN A 25 -6.52 -4.58 -5.44
N VAL A 26 -7.20 -3.68 -6.15
CA VAL A 26 -6.87 -3.37 -7.55
C VAL A 26 -5.43 -2.84 -7.64
N ALA A 27 -5.04 -1.96 -6.74
CA ALA A 27 -3.66 -1.45 -6.67
C ALA A 27 -2.65 -2.57 -6.37
N THR A 28 -3.02 -3.51 -5.53
CA THR A 28 -2.18 -4.69 -5.24
C THR A 28 -1.94 -5.52 -6.49
N VAL A 29 -2.98 -5.80 -7.26
CA VAL A 29 -2.86 -6.53 -8.54
C VAL A 29 -1.97 -5.77 -9.52
N VAL A 30 -2.17 -4.45 -9.66
CA VAL A 30 -1.32 -3.60 -10.51
C VAL A 30 0.13 -3.65 -10.04
N ASN A 31 0.38 -3.56 -8.74
CA ASN A 31 1.72 -3.64 -8.18
C ASN A 31 2.42 -4.95 -8.56
N PHE A 32 1.76 -6.10 -8.41
CA PHE A 32 2.33 -7.39 -8.78
C PHE A 32 2.66 -7.49 -10.27
N ILE A 33 1.74 -7.08 -11.13
CA ILE A 33 1.93 -7.13 -12.59
C ILE A 33 3.11 -6.24 -13.00
N VAL A 34 3.12 -4.99 -12.52
CA VAL A 34 4.18 -4.03 -12.86
C VAL A 34 5.52 -4.45 -12.27
N MET A 35 5.54 -4.95 -11.03
CA MET A 35 6.74 -5.48 -10.39
C MET A 35 7.36 -6.59 -11.24
N TRP A 36 6.55 -7.53 -11.68
CA TRP A 36 7.02 -8.67 -12.49
C TRP A 36 7.60 -8.23 -13.83
N ILE A 37 6.89 -7.34 -14.54
CA ILE A 37 7.35 -6.80 -15.82
C ILE A 37 8.64 -5.98 -15.63
N ALA A 38 8.66 -5.06 -14.68
CA ALA A 38 9.80 -4.19 -14.42
C ALA A 38 11.04 -4.99 -13.99
N THR A 39 10.85 -6.00 -13.13
CA THR A 39 11.95 -6.90 -12.74
C THR A 39 12.52 -7.64 -13.93
N SER A 40 11.68 -8.16 -14.81
CA SER A 40 12.15 -8.84 -16.03
C SER A 40 12.94 -7.91 -16.95
N VAL A 41 12.46 -6.69 -17.14
CA VAL A 41 13.14 -5.69 -17.99
C VAL A 41 14.47 -5.27 -17.38
N PHE A 42 14.51 -4.86 -16.11
CA PHE A 42 15.73 -4.35 -15.48
C PHE A 42 16.78 -5.46 -15.26
N THR A 43 16.33 -6.68 -15.00
CA THR A 43 17.24 -7.85 -14.95
C THR A 43 17.83 -8.15 -16.31
N GLY A 44 17.03 -8.07 -17.38
CA GLY A 44 17.50 -8.21 -18.76
C GLY A 44 18.53 -7.15 -19.18
N LEU A 45 18.49 -5.96 -18.57
CA LEU A 45 19.48 -4.90 -18.73
C LEU A 45 20.76 -5.11 -17.89
N GLY A 46 20.84 -6.16 -17.10
CA GLY A 46 22.00 -6.47 -16.25
C GLY A 46 22.06 -5.66 -14.94
N TRP A 47 21.04 -4.87 -14.61
CA TRP A 47 21.03 -4.00 -13.43
C TRP A 47 20.89 -4.77 -12.12
N HIS A 48 20.54 -6.03 -12.15
CA HIS A 48 20.50 -6.90 -10.98
C HIS A 48 21.90 -7.19 -10.39
N LEU A 49 22.98 -6.96 -11.16
CA LEU A 49 24.36 -7.12 -10.70
C LEU A 49 24.93 -5.84 -10.03
N ILE A 50 24.20 -4.73 -10.10
CA ILE A 50 24.63 -3.45 -9.56
C ILE A 50 24.09 -3.31 -8.14
N PRO A 51 24.94 -3.26 -7.10
CA PRO A 51 24.48 -3.09 -5.73
C PRO A 51 23.83 -1.71 -5.54
N PHE A 52 22.74 -1.66 -4.76
CA PHE A 52 22.04 -0.42 -4.43
C PHE A 52 21.77 -0.33 -2.94
N LYS A 53 22.14 0.80 -2.35
CA LYS A 53 21.84 1.12 -0.95
C LYS A 53 21.51 2.60 -0.81
N PHE A 54 20.34 2.89 -0.28
CA PHE A 54 19.91 4.26 -0.03
C PHE A 54 18.97 4.29 1.18
N PHE A 55 19.35 5.00 2.23
CA PHE A 55 18.59 5.17 3.47
C PHE A 55 18.17 3.81 4.08
N ILE A 56 16.87 3.49 4.09
CA ILE A 56 16.32 2.21 4.59
C ILE A 56 16.31 1.10 3.53
N PHE A 57 16.56 1.45 2.28
CA PHE A 57 16.55 0.50 1.15
C PHE A 57 17.94 -0.08 0.96
N ASN A 58 18.10 -1.35 1.30
CA ASN A 58 19.35 -2.08 1.14
C ASN A 58 19.15 -3.27 0.19
N TYR A 59 19.52 -3.07 -1.05
CA TYR A 59 19.52 -4.06 -2.12
C TYR A 59 20.94 -4.49 -2.50
N ALA A 60 21.94 -4.09 -1.71
CA ALA A 60 23.33 -4.49 -1.92
C ALA A 60 23.65 -5.81 -1.22
N ASP A 61 23.03 -6.05 -0.05
CA ASP A 61 23.21 -7.29 0.69
C ASP A 61 22.41 -8.40 0.01
N ASN A 62 23.01 -9.57 -0.16
CA ASN A 62 22.40 -10.72 -0.86
C ASN A 62 21.86 -10.33 -2.25
N ILE A 63 22.72 -9.77 -3.10
CA ILE A 63 22.33 -9.19 -4.39
C ILE A 63 21.59 -10.20 -5.29
N GLU A 64 21.89 -11.50 -5.18
CA GLU A 64 21.20 -12.58 -5.90
C GLU A 64 19.71 -12.68 -5.50
N GLN A 65 19.38 -12.42 -4.26
CA GLN A 65 17.99 -12.47 -3.75
C GLN A 65 17.28 -11.13 -3.93
N ASN A 66 17.98 -10.03 -3.70
CA ASN A 66 17.39 -8.68 -3.70
C ASN A 66 17.45 -8.01 -5.08
N LEU A 67 18.15 -8.61 -6.06
CA LEU A 67 18.29 -8.14 -7.44
C LEU A 67 18.88 -6.72 -7.56
N GLY A 68 19.65 -6.26 -6.57
CA GLY A 68 20.39 -5.00 -6.61
C GLY A 68 19.54 -3.81 -7.07
N THR A 69 20.10 -3.00 -7.97
CA THR A 69 19.42 -1.82 -8.56
C THR A 69 18.15 -2.20 -9.31
N ALA A 70 18.10 -3.36 -9.97
CA ALA A 70 16.90 -3.83 -10.67
C ALA A 70 15.75 -4.05 -9.67
N GLY A 71 16.02 -4.68 -8.53
CA GLY A 71 15.03 -4.89 -7.47
C GLY A 71 14.47 -3.58 -6.93
N PHE A 72 15.34 -2.61 -6.62
CA PHE A 72 14.93 -1.30 -6.14
C PHE A 72 14.07 -0.54 -7.15
N LEU A 73 14.50 -0.45 -8.40
CA LEU A 73 13.77 0.28 -9.44
C LEU A 73 12.45 -0.39 -9.78
N SER A 74 12.40 -1.72 -9.79
CA SER A 74 11.16 -2.46 -9.98
C SER A 74 10.15 -2.15 -8.86
N PHE A 75 10.61 -2.17 -7.61
CA PHE A 75 9.81 -1.77 -6.47
C PHE A 75 9.29 -0.33 -6.58
N LEU A 76 10.17 0.61 -6.95
CA LEU A 76 9.82 2.02 -7.06
C LEU A 76 8.76 2.26 -8.15
N VAL A 77 8.97 1.72 -9.36
CA VAL A 77 8.04 1.86 -10.49
C VAL A 77 6.71 1.18 -10.19
N ALA A 78 6.73 -0.05 -9.67
CA ALA A 78 5.53 -0.78 -9.33
C ALA A 78 4.71 -0.05 -8.25
N THR A 79 5.37 0.44 -7.21
CA THR A 79 4.72 1.19 -6.14
C THR A 79 4.13 2.50 -6.66
N ALA A 80 4.87 3.27 -7.44
CA ALA A 80 4.39 4.53 -8.00
C ALA A 80 3.14 4.35 -8.87
N LEU A 81 3.15 3.35 -9.76
CA LEU A 81 2.00 3.05 -10.63
C LEU A 81 0.81 2.51 -9.84
N ALA A 82 1.04 1.59 -8.91
CA ALA A 82 -0.01 1.06 -8.05
C ALA A 82 -0.68 2.16 -7.21
N GLN A 83 0.11 3.06 -6.63
CA GLN A 83 -0.41 4.20 -5.85
C GLN A 83 -1.17 5.19 -6.75
N THR A 84 -0.71 5.41 -7.97
CA THR A 84 -1.45 6.24 -8.94
C THR A 84 -2.82 5.64 -9.24
N VAL A 85 -2.87 4.34 -9.56
CA VAL A 85 -4.14 3.63 -9.80
C VAL A 85 -5.03 3.68 -8.56
N ASN A 86 -4.46 3.41 -7.37
CA ASN A 86 -5.20 3.47 -6.12
C ASN A 86 -5.84 4.84 -5.89
N PHE A 87 -5.10 5.92 -6.12
CA PHE A 87 -5.62 7.28 -6.00
C PHE A 87 -6.86 7.50 -6.90
N PHE A 88 -6.77 7.14 -8.19
CA PHE A 88 -7.89 7.29 -9.11
C PHE A 88 -9.09 6.41 -8.73
N VAL A 89 -8.85 5.15 -8.39
CA VAL A 89 -9.91 4.21 -7.98
C VAL A 89 -10.63 4.73 -6.72
N GLN A 90 -9.88 5.14 -5.72
CA GLN A 90 -10.43 5.67 -4.48
C GLN A 90 -11.23 6.95 -4.73
N LYS A 91 -10.65 7.89 -5.49
CA LYS A 91 -11.31 9.16 -5.81
C LYS A 91 -12.63 8.96 -6.55
N GLN A 92 -12.66 8.09 -7.56
CA GLN A 92 -13.79 7.97 -8.47
C GLN A 92 -14.89 7.02 -7.97
N PHE A 93 -14.50 5.88 -7.40
CA PHE A 93 -15.43 4.80 -7.07
C PHE A 93 -15.78 4.71 -5.58
N VAL A 94 -14.86 5.08 -4.69
CA VAL A 94 -15.10 5.00 -3.25
C VAL A 94 -15.70 6.31 -2.75
N PHE A 95 -14.92 7.38 -2.80
CA PHE A 95 -15.30 8.67 -2.21
C PHE A 95 -16.11 9.56 -3.16
N LYS A 96 -16.12 9.25 -4.47
CA LYS A 96 -16.79 10.06 -5.50
C LYS A 96 -16.46 11.55 -5.35
N SER A 97 -15.21 11.85 -5.01
CA SER A 97 -14.77 13.17 -4.57
C SER A 97 -14.57 14.12 -5.75
N ASN A 98 -15.11 15.34 -5.60
CA ASN A 98 -14.88 16.46 -6.50
C ASN A 98 -13.64 17.30 -6.14
N ALA A 99 -12.80 16.84 -5.21
CA ALA A 99 -11.57 17.52 -4.84
C ALA A 99 -10.70 17.76 -6.07
N ALA A 100 -10.15 18.96 -6.19
CA ALA A 100 -9.25 19.29 -7.29
C ALA A 100 -7.97 18.45 -7.21
N PHE A 101 -7.49 17.93 -8.32
CA PHE A 101 -6.29 17.10 -8.36
C PHE A 101 -5.07 17.81 -7.76
N LYS A 102 -4.91 19.10 -8.04
CA LYS A 102 -3.80 19.92 -7.52
C LYS A 102 -3.74 19.95 -6.00
N ASP A 103 -4.89 19.85 -5.33
CA ASP A 103 -4.98 19.91 -3.87
C ASP A 103 -4.94 18.51 -3.23
N ALA A 104 -5.46 17.50 -3.93
CA ALA A 104 -5.53 16.12 -3.44
C ALA A 104 -4.21 15.35 -3.63
N ILE A 105 -3.52 15.52 -4.76
CA ILE A 105 -2.29 14.77 -5.07
C ILE A 105 -1.18 15.01 -4.05
N PRO A 106 -0.81 16.26 -3.67
CA PRO A 106 0.25 16.46 -2.68
C PRO A 106 -0.07 15.82 -1.33
N LYS A 107 -1.31 15.91 -0.88
CA LYS A 107 -1.76 15.27 0.38
C LYS A 107 -1.70 13.75 0.29
N TYR A 108 -2.07 13.19 -0.85
CA TYR A 108 -1.98 11.76 -1.09
C TYR A 108 -0.54 11.26 -1.11
N ILE A 109 0.38 11.99 -1.72
CA ILE A 109 1.81 11.66 -1.72
C ILE A 109 2.35 11.63 -0.29
N ILE A 110 2.03 12.64 0.52
CA ILE A 110 2.43 12.67 1.95
C ILE A 110 1.87 11.45 2.68
N LEU A 111 0.59 11.13 2.49
CA LEU A 111 -0.02 9.94 3.08
C LEU A 111 0.71 8.66 2.64
N ALA A 112 0.99 8.51 1.35
CA ALA A 112 1.71 7.34 0.82
C ALA A 112 3.10 7.19 1.45
N VAL A 113 3.84 8.28 1.60
CA VAL A 113 5.17 8.27 2.27
C VAL A 113 5.02 7.83 3.74
N VAL A 114 4.05 8.37 4.46
CA VAL A 114 3.78 7.97 5.86
C VAL A 114 3.46 6.48 5.94
N LEU A 115 2.60 5.97 5.06
CA LEU A 115 2.25 4.55 5.04
C LEU A 115 3.46 3.65 4.71
N VAL A 116 4.35 4.08 3.81
CA VAL A 116 5.59 3.35 3.51
C VAL A 116 6.49 3.28 4.75
N ILE A 117 6.66 4.38 5.47
CA ILE A 117 7.46 4.40 6.71
C ILE A 117 6.85 3.48 7.78
N VAL A 118 5.53 3.56 7.98
CA VAL A 118 4.81 2.70 8.92
C VAL A 118 4.97 1.22 8.53
N SER A 119 4.80 0.90 7.26
CA SER A 119 4.92 -0.47 6.73
C SER A 119 6.33 -1.05 6.88
N ALA A 120 7.34 -0.22 6.78
CA ALA A 120 8.73 -0.64 6.95
C ALA A 120 9.09 -0.86 8.44
N ALA A 121 8.59 -0.01 9.33
CA ALA A 121 8.95 -0.03 10.74
C ALA A 121 8.10 -1.02 11.57
N LEU A 122 6.78 -1.00 11.38
CA LEU A 122 5.83 -1.72 12.23
C LEU A 122 6.06 -3.24 12.31
N PRO A 123 6.35 -3.96 11.20
CA PRO A 123 6.56 -5.40 11.25
C PRO A 123 7.74 -5.82 12.12
N ALA A 124 8.82 -5.05 12.13
CA ALA A 124 10.00 -5.35 12.96
C ALA A 124 9.67 -5.29 14.46
N TYR A 125 8.94 -4.23 14.88
CA TYR A 125 8.49 -4.09 16.26
C TYR A 125 7.47 -5.14 16.66
N SER A 126 6.45 -5.35 15.85
CA SER A 126 5.37 -6.29 16.16
C SER A 126 5.86 -7.74 16.21
N GLN A 127 6.78 -8.14 15.33
CA GLN A 127 7.38 -9.46 15.39
C GLN A 127 8.18 -9.69 16.69
N LYS A 128 8.90 -8.66 17.17
CA LYS A 128 9.58 -8.73 18.46
C LYS A 128 8.58 -8.93 19.59
N VAL A 129 7.55 -8.10 19.66
CA VAL A 129 6.50 -8.18 20.69
C VAL A 129 5.83 -9.56 20.67
N PHE A 130 5.43 -10.07 19.51
CA PHE A 130 4.79 -11.37 19.39
C PHE A 130 5.71 -12.53 19.87
N ARG A 131 7.01 -12.45 19.60
CA ARG A 131 7.98 -13.42 20.13
C ARG A 131 8.10 -13.32 21.65
N ASP A 132 8.18 -12.11 22.18
CA ASP A 132 8.37 -11.87 23.62
C ASP A 132 7.17 -12.36 24.46
N ILE A 133 5.94 -12.34 23.89
CA ILE A 133 4.72 -12.89 24.53
C ILE A 133 4.49 -14.39 24.24
N GLY A 134 5.45 -15.08 23.62
CA GLY A 134 5.42 -16.54 23.43
C GLY A 134 4.65 -17.04 22.20
N VAL A 135 4.37 -16.18 21.22
CA VAL A 135 3.78 -16.62 19.95
C VAL A 135 4.78 -17.52 19.19
N SER A 136 4.30 -18.63 18.65
CA SER A 136 5.16 -19.55 17.89
C SER A 136 5.81 -18.84 16.68
N ALA A 137 7.09 -19.17 16.41
CA ALA A 137 7.89 -18.52 15.37
C ALA A 137 7.25 -18.59 13.97
N SER A 138 6.48 -19.65 13.68
CA SER A 138 5.77 -19.82 12.41
C SER A 138 4.60 -18.84 12.22
N LEU A 139 3.95 -18.40 13.30
CA LEU A 139 2.80 -17.49 13.27
C LEU A 139 3.20 -16.01 13.37
N VAL A 140 4.36 -15.71 13.96
CA VAL A 140 4.83 -14.34 14.18
C VAL A 140 4.80 -13.48 12.91
N PRO A 141 5.34 -13.90 11.75
CA PRO A 141 5.32 -13.07 10.55
C PRO A 141 3.90 -12.81 10.05
N THR A 142 3.02 -13.80 10.12
CA THR A 142 1.63 -13.68 9.67
C THR A 142 0.85 -12.68 10.53
N LEU A 143 0.98 -12.77 11.86
CA LEU A 143 0.31 -11.84 12.78
C LEU A 143 0.88 -10.42 12.66
N ALA A 144 2.19 -10.28 12.48
CA ALA A 144 2.81 -8.98 12.25
C ALA A 144 2.33 -8.33 10.95
N ASN A 145 2.18 -9.11 9.89
CA ASN A 145 1.63 -8.62 8.62
C ASN A 145 0.14 -8.26 8.74
N ALA A 146 -0.66 -9.07 9.41
CA ALA A 146 -2.07 -8.78 9.67
C ALA A 146 -2.24 -7.47 10.46
N LEU A 147 -1.44 -7.27 11.52
CA LEU A 147 -1.42 -6.03 12.27
C LEU A 147 -1.01 -4.84 11.41
N ASN A 148 0.00 -4.99 10.57
CA ASN A 148 0.43 -3.95 9.65
C ASN A 148 -0.70 -3.54 8.68
N ILE A 149 -1.43 -4.49 8.11
CA ILE A 149 -2.58 -4.22 7.25
C ILE A 149 -3.66 -3.44 8.01
N ILE A 150 -4.01 -3.86 9.21
CA ILE A 150 -5.02 -3.18 10.04
C ILE A 150 -4.60 -1.73 10.32
N VAL A 151 -3.37 -1.51 10.75
CA VAL A 151 -2.86 -0.16 11.06
C VAL A 151 -2.86 0.72 9.80
N GLN A 152 -2.45 0.18 8.66
CA GLN A 152 -2.50 0.93 7.40
C GLN A 152 -3.94 1.33 7.02
N VAL A 153 -4.91 0.44 7.17
CA VAL A 153 -6.33 0.75 6.89
C VAL A 153 -6.86 1.81 7.86
N VAL A 154 -6.54 1.70 9.14
CA VAL A 154 -6.96 2.66 10.20
C VAL A 154 -6.37 4.06 9.94
N ILE A 155 -5.17 4.16 9.40
CA ILE A 155 -4.56 5.43 9.04
C ILE A 155 -5.08 5.93 7.69
N SER A 156 -5.07 5.07 6.67
CA SER A 156 -5.34 5.49 5.29
C SER A 156 -6.79 5.87 5.04
N TYR A 157 -7.75 5.12 5.58
CA TYR A 157 -9.16 5.40 5.32
C TYR A 157 -9.60 6.78 5.85
N PRO A 158 -9.37 7.15 7.13
CA PRO A 158 -9.71 8.49 7.60
C PRO A 158 -8.93 9.60 6.90
N ALA A 159 -7.64 9.37 6.65
CA ALA A 159 -6.82 10.35 5.94
C ALA A 159 -7.31 10.60 4.51
N MET A 160 -7.68 9.54 3.79
CA MET A 160 -8.29 9.66 2.47
C MET A 160 -9.62 10.40 2.53
N LYS A 161 -10.51 10.03 3.45
CA LYS A 161 -11.86 10.60 3.56
C LYS A 161 -11.87 12.06 3.97
N PHE A 162 -11.10 12.43 4.99
CA PHE A 162 -11.21 13.75 5.62
C PHE A 162 -10.14 14.75 5.19
N ILE A 163 -8.96 14.27 4.73
CA ILE A 163 -7.82 15.13 4.41
C ILE A 163 -7.58 15.22 2.91
N VAL A 164 -7.51 14.05 2.24
CA VAL A 164 -7.15 13.98 0.81
C VAL A 164 -8.36 14.28 -0.08
N MET A 165 -9.51 13.70 0.25
CA MET A 165 -10.73 13.75 -0.55
C MET A 165 -11.95 14.20 0.29
N PRO A 166 -11.88 15.35 0.97
CA PRO A 166 -13.00 15.83 1.79
C PRO A 166 -14.24 16.04 0.91
N GLU A 167 -15.40 15.66 1.44
CA GLU A 167 -16.68 16.05 0.84
C GLU A 167 -16.80 17.58 0.90
N LYS A 168 -17.07 18.20 -0.24
CA LYS A 168 -17.46 19.60 -0.24
C LYS A 168 -18.90 19.70 0.31
N LYS A 169 -19.03 20.41 1.43
CA LYS A 169 -20.33 20.88 1.89
C LYS A 169 -20.95 21.83 0.88
#